data_dd4db3cd7ce196a2a99ac58c4f9da863
#
_entry.id   dd4db3cd7ce196a2a99ac58c4f9da863
#
_cell.length_a   1.000
_cell.length_b   1.000
_cell.length_c   1.000
_cell.angle_alpha   90.00
_cell.angle_beta   90.00
_cell.angle_gamma   90.00
#
_symmetry.space_group_name_H-M   'P 1'
#
loop_
_entity.id
_entity.type
_entity.pdbx_description
1 polymer ?
#
loop_
_entity_poly.entity_id
_entity_poly.type
_entity_poly.pdbx_seq_one_letter_code
_entity_poly.pdbx_strand_id
1 'polypeptide(L)'
;GDMQTYCYKYWRTLNEGWFSEEIFQGGRNFGFNWLLKFFSTLSDGEFQIFLIAVAIFIEVVVAYLIYKYSPLPWLSFLVWNCMGFYTFGFSAIKQSIAMGLIMVAFVGIMEEKPKKFALFTILAGFVHAPALIFVPAYFLSKQKFTLRTLIIYICGAAAIFINRNQVVMLMQDFYYDEDVIGDSAT
;
A
#
# COMPACT_ATOMS: atom_id res chain seq x y z
N GLY A 1 -5.84 -17.65 -8.51
CA GLY A 1 -5.92 -16.61 -7.47
C GLY A 1 -4.75 -15.65 -7.59
N ASP A 2 -4.78 -14.53 -6.91
CA ASP A 2 -3.82 -13.42 -7.03
C ASP A 2 -2.35 -13.85 -6.87
N MET A 3 -2.10 -14.84 -6.01
CA MET A 3 -0.75 -15.37 -5.78
C MET A 3 -0.11 -15.95 -7.06
N GLN A 4 -0.89 -16.66 -7.87
CA GLN A 4 -0.38 -17.23 -9.14
C GLN A 4 -0.03 -16.12 -10.13
N THR A 5 -0.85 -15.08 -10.19
CA THR A 5 -0.61 -13.89 -11.03
C THR A 5 0.67 -13.17 -10.61
N TYR A 6 0.91 -13.00 -9.30
CA TYR A 6 2.14 -12.40 -8.80
C TYR A 6 3.37 -13.27 -9.09
N CYS A 7 3.27 -14.58 -8.91
CA CYS A 7 4.34 -15.51 -9.23
C CYS A 7 4.69 -15.45 -10.73
N TYR A 8 3.70 -15.48 -11.62
CA TYR A 8 3.89 -15.36 -13.05
C TYR A 8 4.56 -14.03 -13.44
N LYS A 9 4.07 -12.90 -12.91
CA LYS A 9 4.69 -11.58 -13.13
C LYS A 9 6.14 -11.53 -12.65
N TYR A 10 6.43 -12.15 -11.51
CA TYR A 10 7.78 -12.21 -10.96
C TYR A 10 8.76 -12.94 -11.89
N TRP A 11 8.36 -14.09 -12.42
CA TRP A 11 9.15 -14.86 -13.38
C TRP A 11 9.34 -14.11 -14.70
N ARG A 12 8.30 -13.46 -15.16
CA ARG A 12 8.36 -12.66 -16.38
C ARG A 12 9.35 -11.51 -16.23
N THR A 13 9.33 -10.80 -15.12
CA THR A 13 10.25 -9.68 -14.88
C THR A 13 11.71 -10.10 -14.79
N LEU A 14 12.03 -11.36 -14.49
CA LEU A 14 13.41 -11.85 -14.45
C LEU A 14 14.12 -11.69 -15.81
N ASN A 15 13.41 -11.96 -16.89
CA ASN A 15 13.96 -11.91 -18.25
C ASN A 15 13.89 -10.52 -18.90
N GLU A 16 13.18 -9.57 -18.28
CA GLU A 16 13.00 -8.23 -18.80
C GLU A 16 14.19 -7.31 -18.48
N GLY A 17 14.42 -6.31 -19.33
CA GLY A 17 15.38 -5.24 -19.05
C GLY A 17 14.87 -4.31 -17.94
N TRP A 18 15.78 -3.69 -17.18
CA TRP A 18 15.44 -2.73 -16.12
C TRP A 18 14.61 -1.52 -16.59
N PHE A 19 14.66 -1.20 -17.88
CA PHE A 19 13.99 -0.08 -18.51
C PHE A 19 13.09 -0.58 -19.67
N SER A 20 12.65 -1.84 -19.65
CA SER A 20 11.72 -2.35 -20.65
C SER A 20 10.37 -1.66 -20.53
N GLU A 21 9.66 -1.56 -21.66
CA GLU A 21 8.30 -1.04 -21.68
C GLU A 21 7.38 -1.80 -20.73
N GLU A 22 7.58 -3.10 -20.56
CA GLU A 22 6.77 -3.93 -19.66
C GLU A 22 6.89 -3.55 -18.18
N ILE A 23 8.07 -3.10 -17.74
CA ILE A 23 8.24 -2.59 -16.37
C ILE A 23 7.53 -1.25 -16.22
N PHE A 24 7.52 -0.40 -17.25
CA PHE A 24 6.88 0.91 -17.25
C PHE A 24 5.40 0.88 -17.67
N GLN A 25 4.96 -0.09 -18.47
CA GLN A 25 3.57 -0.24 -18.92
C GLN A 25 2.60 -0.61 -17.78
N GLY A 26 3.08 -1.00 -16.62
CA GLY A 26 2.27 -1.18 -15.42
C GLY A 26 1.59 0.11 -14.92
N GLY A 27 1.58 1.17 -15.72
CA GLY A 27 0.87 2.41 -15.45
C GLY A 27 1.26 3.00 -14.09
N ARG A 28 0.27 3.13 -13.21
CA ARG A 28 0.42 3.77 -11.88
C ARG A 28 1.17 2.94 -10.83
N ASN A 29 1.55 1.69 -11.13
CA ASN A 29 2.20 0.77 -10.19
C ASN A 29 3.62 0.38 -10.61
N PHE A 30 4.29 1.20 -11.40
CA PHE A 30 5.65 0.90 -11.87
C PHE A 30 6.62 0.61 -10.73
N GLY A 31 6.45 1.24 -9.55
CA GLY A 31 7.28 0.97 -8.38
C GLY A 31 7.16 -0.46 -7.87
N PHE A 32 5.97 -1.07 -7.97
CA PHE A 32 5.81 -2.49 -7.64
C PHE A 32 6.55 -3.38 -8.65
N ASN A 33 6.45 -3.11 -9.96
CA ASN A 33 7.17 -3.86 -10.98
C ASN A 33 8.69 -3.75 -10.81
N TRP A 34 9.19 -2.58 -10.42
CA TRP A 34 10.59 -2.38 -10.05
C TRP A 34 11.02 -3.22 -8.84
N LEU A 35 10.17 -3.33 -7.81
CA LEU A 35 10.42 -4.20 -6.67
C LEU A 35 10.47 -5.67 -7.10
N LEU A 36 9.52 -6.11 -7.94
CA LEU A 36 9.53 -7.48 -8.48
C LEU A 36 10.82 -7.73 -9.25
N LYS A 37 11.24 -6.81 -10.15
CA LYS A 37 12.49 -6.93 -10.91
C LYS A 37 13.71 -7.00 -10.01
N PHE A 38 13.78 -6.13 -9.00
CA PHE A 38 14.89 -6.12 -8.05
C PHE A 38 15.03 -7.47 -7.34
N PHE A 39 13.93 -7.95 -6.76
CA PHE A 39 13.95 -9.22 -6.03
C PHE A 39 14.12 -10.42 -6.94
N SER A 40 13.51 -10.46 -8.13
CA SER A 40 13.68 -11.56 -9.08
C SER A 40 15.13 -11.71 -9.54
N THR A 41 15.82 -10.60 -9.74
CA THR A 41 17.25 -10.60 -10.10
C THR A 41 18.12 -11.01 -8.90
N LEU A 42 17.78 -10.56 -7.69
CA LEU A 42 18.55 -10.87 -6.48
C LEU A 42 18.42 -12.33 -6.05
N SER A 43 17.24 -12.92 -6.25
CA SER A 43 16.91 -14.29 -5.81
C SER A 43 17.03 -15.35 -6.91
N ASP A 44 17.53 -14.97 -8.08
CA ASP A 44 17.61 -15.84 -9.25
C ASP A 44 16.26 -16.50 -9.61
N GLY A 45 15.18 -15.73 -9.46
CA GLY A 45 13.83 -16.16 -9.77
C GLY A 45 13.06 -16.85 -8.63
N GLU A 46 13.66 -17.00 -7.45
CA GLU A 46 13.01 -17.62 -6.30
C GLU A 46 11.97 -16.71 -5.65
N PHE A 47 10.70 -16.88 -6.02
CA PHE A 47 9.58 -16.05 -5.55
C PHE A 47 9.38 -16.09 -4.03
N GLN A 48 9.73 -17.21 -3.39
CA GLN A 48 9.61 -17.37 -1.94
C GLN A 48 10.44 -16.35 -1.16
N ILE A 49 11.64 -15.98 -1.68
CA ILE A 49 12.50 -14.98 -1.04
C ILE A 49 11.82 -13.60 -1.03
N PHE A 50 11.13 -13.24 -2.10
CA PHE A 50 10.34 -12.00 -2.15
C PHE A 50 9.22 -12.01 -1.10
N LEU A 51 8.47 -13.11 -0.99
CA LEU A 51 7.39 -13.23 0.00
C LEU A 51 7.92 -13.11 1.44
N ILE A 52 9.05 -13.75 1.73
CA ILE A 52 9.70 -13.65 3.05
C ILE A 52 10.14 -12.22 3.33
N ALA A 53 10.73 -11.53 2.35
CA ALA A 53 11.16 -10.14 2.52
C ALA A 53 9.98 -9.21 2.80
N VAL A 54 8.86 -9.38 2.08
CA VAL A 54 7.62 -8.62 2.31
C VAL A 54 7.04 -8.90 3.68
N ALA A 55 6.97 -10.17 4.10
CA ALA A 55 6.49 -10.55 5.42
C ALA A 55 7.34 -9.93 6.54
N ILE A 56 8.66 -10.04 6.44
CA ILE A 56 9.58 -9.44 7.43
C ILE A 56 9.39 -7.93 7.47
N PHE A 57 9.29 -7.26 6.32
CA PHE A 57 9.09 -5.81 6.26
C PHE A 57 7.82 -5.39 7.01
N ILE A 58 6.69 -6.04 6.74
CA ILE A 58 5.40 -5.70 7.37
C ILE A 58 5.46 -5.96 8.87
N GLU A 59 5.93 -7.13 9.29
CA GLU A 59 5.98 -7.51 10.70
C GLU A 59 6.95 -6.61 11.51
N VAL A 60 8.08 -6.21 10.93
CA VAL A 60 9.01 -5.26 11.58
C VAL A 60 8.36 -3.90 11.76
N VAL A 61 7.64 -3.39 10.75
CA VAL A 61 6.94 -2.10 10.85
C VAL A 61 5.84 -2.17 11.91
N VAL A 62 5.05 -3.23 11.92
CA VAL A 62 3.98 -3.44 12.91
C VAL A 62 4.56 -3.58 14.31
N ALA A 63 5.61 -4.39 14.46
CA ALA A 63 6.29 -4.58 15.74
C ALA A 63 6.82 -3.24 16.30
N TYR A 64 7.45 -2.44 15.42
CA TYR A 64 7.94 -1.11 15.80
C TYR A 64 6.81 -0.19 16.28
N LEU A 65 5.69 -0.14 15.55
CA LEU A 65 4.53 0.67 15.90
C LEU A 65 3.92 0.23 17.24
N ILE A 66 3.70 -1.07 17.39
CA ILE A 66 3.12 -1.65 18.60
C ILE A 66 4.03 -1.38 19.80
N TYR A 67 5.33 -1.67 19.67
CA TYR A 67 6.28 -1.47 20.75
C TYR A 67 6.38 -0.01 21.19
N LYS A 68 6.35 0.92 20.24
CA LYS A 68 6.56 2.35 20.50
C LYS A 68 5.30 3.07 20.99
N TYR A 69 4.12 2.70 20.48
CA TYR A 69 2.91 3.48 20.68
C TYR A 69 1.79 2.75 21.43
N SER A 70 1.89 1.44 21.61
CA SER A 70 0.85 0.70 22.32
C SER A 70 1.13 0.69 23.83
N PRO A 71 0.12 0.99 24.66
CA PRO A 71 0.23 0.82 26.12
C PRO A 71 0.31 -0.66 26.55
N LEU A 72 -0.19 -1.59 25.71
CA LEU A 72 -0.20 -3.05 25.97
C LEU A 72 0.29 -3.80 24.75
N PRO A 73 1.61 -3.86 24.47
CA PRO A 73 2.17 -4.42 23.24
C PRO A 73 1.73 -5.87 22.98
N TRP A 74 1.74 -6.72 23.99
CA TRP A 74 1.35 -8.13 23.86
C TRP A 74 -0.11 -8.29 23.39
N LEU A 75 -1.02 -7.47 23.91
CA LEU A 75 -2.43 -7.49 23.52
C LEU A 75 -2.60 -6.99 22.08
N SER A 76 -1.89 -5.93 21.70
CA SER A 76 -1.93 -5.41 20.34
C SER A 76 -1.42 -6.43 19.31
N PHE A 77 -0.36 -7.17 19.63
CA PHE A 77 0.10 -8.29 18.81
C PHE A 77 -0.93 -9.40 18.70
N LEU A 78 -1.55 -9.77 19.80
CA LEU A 78 -2.61 -10.76 19.82
C LEU A 78 -3.77 -10.33 18.89
N VAL A 79 -4.23 -9.08 19.02
CA VAL A 79 -5.30 -8.52 18.18
C VAL A 79 -4.89 -8.51 16.72
N TRP A 80 -3.67 -8.06 16.40
CA TRP A 80 -3.13 -8.04 15.03
C TRP A 80 -3.23 -9.40 14.36
N ASN A 81 -2.79 -10.45 15.06
CA ASN A 81 -2.83 -11.82 14.54
C ASN A 81 -4.26 -12.36 14.45
N CYS A 82 -5.09 -12.14 15.48
CA CYS A 82 -6.46 -12.64 15.51
C CYS A 82 -7.37 -11.99 14.46
N MET A 83 -7.10 -10.75 14.06
CA MET A 83 -7.84 -10.07 13.00
C MET A 83 -7.46 -10.51 11.58
N GLY A 84 -6.50 -11.40 11.43
CA GLY A 84 -6.12 -11.97 10.15
C GLY A 84 -5.34 -11.02 9.24
N PHE A 85 -4.81 -9.92 9.76
CA PHE A 85 -3.99 -8.97 8.97
C PHE A 85 -2.75 -9.63 8.38
N TYR A 86 -2.19 -10.61 9.07
CA TYR A 86 -1.07 -11.38 8.57
C TYR A 86 -1.43 -12.16 7.29
N THR A 87 -2.57 -12.86 7.29
CA THR A 87 -3.03 -13.62 6.11
C THR A 87 -3.45 -12.73 4.95
N PHE A 88 -4.03 -11.57 5.25
CA PHE A 88 -4.35 -10.56 4.24
C PHE A 88 -3.12 -10.09 3.46
N GLY A 89 -1.97 -10.00 4.14
CA GLY A 89 -0.69 -9.61 3.54
C GLY A 89 -0.28 -10.46 2.34
N PHE A 90 -0.63 -11.73 2.36
CA PHE A 90 -0.31 -12.65 1.25
C PHE A 90 -1.33 -12.63 0.11
N SER A 91 -2.55 -12.19 0.37
CA SER A 91 -3.60 -12.11 -0.66
C SER A 91 -3.45 -10.84 -1.52
N ALA A 92 -2.95 -9.75 -0.95
CA ALA A 92 -2.86 -8.45 -1.61
C ALA A 92 -1.45 -7.84 -1.44
N ILE A 93 -0.43 -8.47 -2.02
CA ILE A 93 0.98 -8.15 -1.79
C ILE A 93 1.30 -6.67 -2.05
N LYS A 94 0.87 -6.11 -3.20
CA LYS A 94 1.07 -4.68 -3.54
C LYS A 94 0.51 -3.76 -2.45
N GLN A 95 -0.72 -4.03 -2.07
CA GLN A 95 -1.44 -3.24 -1.05
C GLN A 95 -0.77 -3.35 0.31
N SER A 96 -0.28 -4.54 0.67
CA SER A 96 0.38 -4.78 1.95
C SER A 96 1.71 -4.04 2.07
N ILE A 97 2.52 -4.02 1.00
CA ILE A 97 3.75 -3.21 0.96
C ILE A 97 3.41 -1.73 1.11
N ALA A 98 2.42 -1.24 0.36
CA ALA A 98 1.98 0.14 0.46
C ALA A 98 1.45 0.48 1.86
N MET A 99 0.67 -0.41 2.50
CA MET A 99 0.24 -0.24 3.90
C MET A 99 1.41 -0.15 4.86
N GLY A 100 2.43 -1.01 4.73
CA GLY A 100 3.65 -0.93 5.53
C GLY A 100 4.33 0.44 5.40
N LEU A 101 4.45 0.95 4.17
CA LEU A 101 5.02 2.29 3.91
C LEU A 101 4.15 3.40 4.52
N ILE A 102 2.83 3.30 4.42
CA ILE A 102 1.89 4.26 5.04
C ILE A 102 1.97 4.22 6.57
N MET A 103 2.17 3.05 7.17
CA MET A 103 2.42 2.94 8.61
C MET A 103 3.70 3.69 9.02
N VAL A 104 4.77 3.62 8.22
CA VAL A 104 5.98 4.42 8.45
C VAL A 104 5.73 5.92 8.23
N ALA A 105 4.92 6.28 7.23
CA ALA A 105 4.49 7.66 7.01
C ALA A 105 3.69 8.19 8.22
N PHE A 106 2.79 7.39 8.78
CA PHE A 106 2.04 7.72 9.99
C PHE A 106 2.96 8.03 11.18
N VAL A 107 4.05 7.26 11.35
CA VAL A 107 5.09 7.61 12.33
C VAL A 107 5.65 9.02 12.08
N GLY A 108 5.79 9.41 10.82
CA GLY A 108 6.20 10.78 10.45
C GLY A 108 5.24 11.85 10.94
N ILE A 109 3.92 11.56 10.96
CA ILE A 109 2.91 12.45 11.55
C ILE A 109 3.10 12.53 13.07
N MET A 110 3.21 11.38 13.74
CA MET A 110 3.37 11.30 15.21
C MET A 110 4.65 11.95 15.71
N GLU A 111 5.71 11.93 14.92
CA GLU A 111 7.01 12.54 15.25
C GLU A 111 7.15 13.98 14.74
N GLU A 112 6.10 14.55 14.14
CA GLU A 112 6.10 15.90 13.53
C GLU A 112 7.18 16.07 12.44
N LYS A 113 7.48 15.00 11.70
CA LYS A 113 8.49 14.97 10.62
C LYS A 113 7.84 14.97 9.23
N PRO A 114 7.51 16.16 8.67
CA PRO A 114 6.80 16.24 7.38
C PRO A 114 7.56 15.60 6.22
N LYS A 115 8.89 15.67 6.22
CA LYS A 115 9.73 15.06 5.17
C LYS A 115 9.61 13.53 5.19
N LYS A 116 9.58 12.93 6.38
CA LYS A 116 9.39 11.48 6.55
C LYS A 116 8.01 11.07 6.04
N PHE A 117 6.97 11.80 6.45
CA PHE A 117 5.61 11.57 5.97
C PHE A 117 5.54 11.62 4.43
N ALA A 118 6.03 12.72 3.82
CA ALA A 118 5.97 12.90 2.38
C ALA A 118 6.72 11.79 1.63
N LEU A 119 7.96 11.49 2.06
CA LEU A 119 8.77 10.45 1.43
C LEU A 119 8.06 9.11 1.40
N PHE A 120 7.58 8.62 2.56
CA PHE A 120 6.98 7.29 2.64
C PHE A 120 5.58 7.23 2.01
N THR A 121 4.83 8.34 1.99
CA THR A 121 3.55 8.42 1.27
C THR A 121 3.77 8.39 -0.25
N ILE A 122 4.78 9.09 -0.76
CA ILE A 122 5.14 9.04 -2.18
C ILE A 122 5.60 7.64 -2.57
N LEU A 123 6.48 7.02 -1.79
CA LEU A 123 6.92 5.64 -2.03
C LEU A 123 5.75 4.65 -2.03
N ALA A 124 4.81 4.80 -1.09
CA ALA A 124 3.60 3.98 -1.07
C ALA A 124 2.76 4.16 -2.35
N GLY A 125 2.61 5.41 -2.82
CA GLY A 125 1.92 5.73 -4.07
C GLY A 125 2.58 5.13 -5.30
N PHE A 126 3.90 5.03 -5.34
CA PHE A 126 4.63 4.36 -6.42
C PHE A 126 4.39 2.85 -6.46
N VAL A 127 4.25 2.23 -5.29
CA VAL A 127 3.95 0.79 -5.18
C VAL A 127 2.46 0.53 -5.46
N HIS A 128 1.58 1.38 -4.95
CA HIS A 128 0.14 1.25 -5.06
C HIS A 128 -0.53 2.63 -5.01
N ALA A 129 -0.92 3.13 -6.19
CA ALA A 129 -1.45 4.49 -6.35
C ALA A 129 -2.57 4.89 -5.38
N PRO A 130 -3.55 4.00 -5.03
CA PRO A 130 -4.57 4.33 -4.05
C PRO A 130 -4.05 4.71 -2.66
N ALA A 131 -2.81 4.36 -2.31
CA ALA A 131 -2.21 4.76 -1.03
C ALA A 131 -2.08 6.30 -0.89
N LEU A 132 -2.11 7.05 -2.00
CA LEU A 132 -2.09 8.52 -1.99
C LEU A 132 -3.32 9.14 -1.32
N ILE A 133 -4.40 8.38 -1.13
CA ILE A 133 -5.56 8.81 -0.32
C ILE A 133 -5.16 9.18 1.12
N PHE A 134 -3.98 8.76 1.55
CA PHE A 134 -3.45 9.08 2.88
C PHE A 134 -2.86 10.50 2.99
N VAL A 135 -2.61 11.20 1.86
CA VAL A 135 -2.04 12.56 1.84
C VAL A 135 -2.81 13.56 2.73
N PRO A 136 -4.15 13.62 2.70
CA PRO A 136 -4.92 14.51 3.56
C PRO A 136 -4.71 14.28 5.06
N ALA A 137 -4.31 13.06 5.49
CA ALA A 137 -4.14 12.72 6.89
C ALA A 137 -3.15 13.65 7.63
N TYR A 138 -2.09 14.10 6.94
CA TYR A 138 -1.13 15.05 7.50
C TYR A 138 -1.78 16.39 7.85
N PHE A 139 -2.63 16.92 6.98
CA PHE A 139 -3.31 18.18 7.21
C PHE A 139 -4.39 18.03 8.28
N LEU A 140 -5.11 16.90 8.27
CA LEU A 140 -6.14 16.59 9.25
C LEU A 140 -5.55 16.46 10.66
N SER A 141 -4.37 15.85 10.80
CA SER A 141 -3.69 15.66 12.09
C SER A 141 -3.30 16.98 12.78
N LYS A 142 -3.12 18.05 11.99
CA LYS A 142 -2.75 19.38 12.51
C LYS A 142 -3.95 20.29 12.83
N GLN A 143 -5.14 19.86 12.48
CA GLN A 143 -6.34 20.66 12.73
C GLN A 143 -6.80 20.53 14.17
N LYS A 144 -7.19 21.66 14.75
CA LYS A 144 -7.85 21.66 16.06
C LYS A 144 -9.26 21.09 15.92
N PHE A 145 -9.60 20.16 16.77
CA PHE A 145 -10.93 19.58 16.80
C PHE A 145 -11.92 20.61 17.35
N THR A 146 -12.72 21.18 16.48
CA THR A 146 -13.77 22.16 16.82
C THR A 146 -15.11 21.67 16.29
N LEU A 147 -16.21 22.21 16.83
CA LEU A 147 -17.56 21.88 16.32
C LEU A 147 -17.68 22.16 14.81
N ARG A 148 -17.06 23.24 14.34
CA ARG A 148 -17.02 23.55 12.89
C ARG A 148 -16.32 22.44 12.09
N THR A 149 -15.17 21.98 12.57
CA THR A 149 -14.40 20.91 11.94
C THR A 149 -15.21 19.62 11.89
N LEU A 150 -15.91 19.29 12.97
CA LEU A 150 -16.78 18.12 13.05
C LEU A 150 -17.92 18.21 12.00
N ILE A 151 -18.58 19.35 11.91
CA ILE A 151 -19.66 19.57 10.92
C ILE A 151 -19.12 19.42 9.50
N ILE A 152 -17.95 20.00 9.18
CA ILE A 152 -17.32 19.86 7.85
C ILE A 152 -17.07 18.38 7.53
N TYR A 153 -16.58 17.58 8.47
CA TYR A 153 -16.32 16.16 8.25
C TYR A 153 -17.61 15.37 8.05
N ILE A 154 -18.64 15.64 8.83
CA ILE A 154 -19.96 15.00 8.68
C ILE A 154 -20.57 15.37 7.32
N CYS A 155 -20.54 16.65 6.93
CA CYS A 155 -21.04 17.08 5.63
C CYS A 155 -20.22 16.48 4.47
N GLY A 156 -18.90 16.41 4.60
CA GLY A 156 -18.03 15.78 3.61
C GLY A 156 -18.32 14.27 3.46
N ALA A 157 -18.46 13.56 4.58
CA ALA A 157 -18.82 12.14 4.57
C ALA A 157 -20.22 11.92 3.97
N ALA A 158 -21.19 12.76 4.31
CA ALA A 158 -22.53 12.73 3.72
C ALA A 158 -22.50 12.99 2.21
N ALA A 159 -21.73 13.97 1.75
CA ALA A 159 -21.56 14.27 0.33
C ALA A 159 -20.94 13.08 -0.43
N ILE A 160 -19.91 12.44 0.11
CA ILE A 160 -19.31 11.23 -0.46
C ILE A 160 -20.34 10.10 -0.50
N PHE A 161 -21.11 9.91 0.57
CA PHE A 161 -22.12 8.87 0.64
C PHE A 161 -23.26 9.08 -0.37
N ILE A 162 -23.73 10.32 -0.51
CA ILE A 162 -24.78 10.67 -1.49
C ILE A 162 -24.27 10.44 -2.93
N ASN A 163 -23.02 10.80 -3.21
CA ASN A 163 -22.41 10.65 -4.53
C ASN A 163 -21.61 9.34 -4.69
N ARG A 164 -21.88 8.33 -3.85
CA ARG A 164 -21.08 7.09 -3.82
C ARG A 164 -20.91 6.43 -5.17
N ASN A 165 -21.93 6.46 -6.04
CA ASN A 165 -21.85 5.85 -7.36
C ASN A 165 -20.82 6.55 -8.26
N GLN A 166 -20.74 7.88 -8.22
CA GLN A 166 -19.74 8.66 -8.96
C GLN A 166 -18.34 8.43 -8.37
N VAL A 167 -18.23 8.38 -7.05
CA VAL A 167 -16.96 8.07 -6.38
C VAL A 167 -16.48 6.66 -6.75
N VAL A 168 -17.40 5.67 -6.78
CA VAL A 168 -17.07 4.31 -7.20
C VAL A 168 -16.65 4.26 -8.67
N MET A 169 -17.32 4.97 -9.57
CA MET A 169 -16.92 5.06 -10.98
C MET A 169 -15.52 5.66 -11.13
N LEU A 170 -15.24 6.80 -10.45
CA LEU A 170 -13.91 7.39 -10.45
C LEU A 170 -12.85 6.44 -9.88
N MET A 171 -13.20 5.66 -8.87
CA MET A 171 -12.28 4.66 -8.31
C MET A 171 -12.13 3.46 -9.26
N GLN A 172 -13.19 3.05 -9.94
CA GLN A 172 -13.12 1.99 -10.95
C GLN A 172 -12.19 2.38 -12.09
N ASP A 173 -12.29 3.59 -12.63
CA ASP A 173 -11.35 4.09 -13.64
C ASP A 173 -9.90 4.07 -13.14
N PHE A 174 -9.72 4.25 -11.82
CA PHE A 174 -8.41 4.12 -11.17
C PHE A 174 -7.93 2.68 -11.03
N TYR A 175 -8.84 1.70 -10.90
CA TYR A 175 -8.52 0.28 -10.71
C TYR A 175 -8.52 -0.51 -12.02
N TYR A 176 -9.46 -0.22 -12.95
CA TYR A 176 -9.61 -1.00 -14.18
C TYR A 176 -8.50 -0.79 -15.20
N ASP A 177 -7.77 0.31 -15.16
CA ASP A 177 -6.55 0.49 -15.96
C ASP A 177 -5.43 -0.50 -15.57
N GLU A 178 -5.58 -1.21 -14.45
CA GLU A 178 -4.59 -2.16 -13.98
C GLU A 178 -4.78 -3.59 -14.49
N ASP A 179 -6.01 -4.02 -14.71
CA ASP A 179 -6.32 -5.44 -14.96
C ASP A 179 -6.53 -5.78 -16.44
N VAL A 180 -6.84 -4.80 -17.29
CA VAL A 180 -7.17 -5.02 -18.71
C VAL A 180 -5.95 -5.39 -19.57
N ILE A 181 -4.72 -5.11 -19.10
CA ILE A 181 -3.50 -5.47 -19.86
C ILE A 181 -3.09 -6.94 -19.61
N GLY A 182 -3.69 -7.61 -18.62
CA GLY A 182 -3.39 -9.01 -18.29
C GLY A 182 -4.12 -10.04 -19.14
N ASP A 183 -5.29 -9.71 -19.69
CA ASP A 183 -6.20 -10.67 -20.35
C ASP A 183 -6.18 -10.65 -21.88
N SER A 184 -5.40 -9.77 -22.51
CA SER A 184 -5.31 -9.70 -23.98
C SER A 184 -4.18 -10.54 -24.59
N ALA A 185 -3.59 -11.47 -23.84
CA ALA A 185 -2.52 -12.36 -24.28
C ALA A 185 -2.88 -13.85 -24.10
N THR A 186 -4.10 -14.26 -24.52
CA THR A 186 -4.46 -15.66 -24.77
C THR A 186 -4.80 -15.88 -26.21
#